data_26eda5c0b41cef1246a9ad7e25c66ad4
#
_entry.id   26eda5c0b41cef1246a9ad7e25c66ad4
#
_cell.length_a   1.000
_cell.length_b   1.000
_cell.length_c   1.000
_cell.angle_alpha   90.00
_cell.angle_beta   90.00
_cell.angle_gamma   90.00
#
_symmetry.space_group_name_H-M   'P 1'
#
loop_
_entity.id
_entity.type
_entity.pdbx_description
1 polymer ?
#
loop_
_entity_poly.entity_id
_entity_poly.type
_entity_poly.pdbx_seq_one_letter_code
_entity_poly.pdbx_strand_id
1 'polypeptide(L)'
;MDLGHNATYAASPKLDLCPPHPYLALMTIRPILTVPNPILKQVSKPVEKVTDETRELMDDMLETMYAAPGIGLAAIQIGVPLNVIVMDLARDGEEKQVKYFVNPEILEHVEQLSPYEEGCLSVPDVFDTVERPERVKLTYLDYNGERITEWAEGLYATCIQHEMDHLKGIVFIDYLSRLKRDRAVKKVQKAEKLKAAS
;
A
#
# COMPACT_ATOMS: atom_id res chain seq x y z
N MET A 1 -74.70 16.37 0.11
CA MET A 1 -73.85 15.99 -1.06
C MET A 1 -72.45 15.82 -0.50
N ASP A 2 -72.15 14.57 -0.30
CA ASP A 2 -70.94 14.14 0.38
C ASP A 2 -69.97 13.66 -0.69
N LEU A 3 -68.80 14.26 -0.77
CA LEU A 3 -67.75 13.83 -1.67
C LEU A 3 -66.54 13.36 -0.87
N GLY A 4 -66.56 12.09 -0.51
CA GLY A 4 -65.42 11.39 0.07
C GLY A 4 -64.23 11.33 -0.90
N HIS A 5 -63.09 11.83 -0.50
CA HIS A 5 -61.79 11.61 -1.16
C HIS A 5 -61.04 10.49 -0.40
N ASN A 6 -61.12 9.31 -0.95
CA ASN A 6 -60.22 8.22 -0.56
C ASN A 6 -58.84 8.44 -1.17
N ALA A 7 -57.86 8.83 -0.35
CA ALA A 7 -56.46 8.85 -0.68
C ALA A 7 -55.88 7.45 -0.42
N THR A 8 -55.65 6.70 -1.50
CA THR A 8 -54.89 5.44 -1.44
C THR A 8 -53.44 5.73 -1.23
N TYR A 9 -52.91 5.38 -0.05
CA TYR A 9 -51.49 5.39 0.25
C TYR A 9 -50.80 4.31 -0.58
N ALA A 10 -50.00 4.71 -1.56
CA ALA A 10 -49.12 3.82 -2.29
C ALA A 10 -48.00 3.34 -1.35
N ALA A 11 -47.86 2.02 -1.23
CA ALA A 11 -46.80 1.39 -0.47
C ALA A 11 -45.43 1.71 -1.09
N SER A 12 -44.52 2.22 -0.27
CA SER A 12 -43.10 2.46 -0.63
C SER A 12 -42.44 1.13 -1.05
N PRO A 13 -41.63 1.13 -2.08
CA PRO A 13 -40.84 -0.06 -2.45
C PRO A 13 -39.92 -0.47 -1.30
N LYS A 14 -39.99 -1.74 -0.92
CA LYS A 14 -39.02 -2.35 0.01
C LYS A 14 -37.62 -2.17 -0.60
N LEU A 15 -36.71 -1.50 0.13
CA LEU A 15 -35.29 -1.59 -0.13
C LEU A 15 -34.92 -3.08 -0.03
N ASP A 16 -34.58 -3.69 -1.14
CA ASP A 16 -33.89 -4.97 -1.14
C ASP A 16 -32.53 -4.74 -0.47
N LEU A 17 -32.45 -5.10 0.80
CA LEU A 17 -31.19 -5.25 1.51
C LEU A 17 -30.42 -6.34 0.76
N CYS A 18 -29.39 -5.93 0.02
CA CYS A 18 -28.40 -6.84 -0.52
C CYS A 18 -27.94 -7.78 0.61
N PRO A 19 -27.97 -9.11 0.42
CA PRO A 19 -27.54 -10.03 1.46
C PRO A 19 -26.10 -9.66 1.86
N PRO A 20 -25.73 -9.71 3.16
CA PRO A 20 -24.36 -9.45 3.57
C PRO A 20 -23.46 -10.40 2.78
N HIS A 21 -22.48 -9.84 2.11
CA HIS A 21 -21.47 -10.60 1.38
C HIS A 21 -20.86 -11.62 2.35
N PRO A 22 -20.78 -12.93 2.03
CA PRO A 22 -20.34 -13.96 2.97
C PRO A 22 -18.85 -13.86 3.35
N TYR A 23 -18.13 -12.87 2.87
CA TYR A 23 -16.74 -12.57 3.16
C TYR A 23 -16.60 -11.31 4.02
N LEU A 24 -17.11 -11.35 5.24
CA LEU A 24 -16.48 -10.66 6.34
C LEU A 24 -15.31 -11.55 6.82
N ALA A 25 -14.32 -11.74 5.96
CA ALA A 25 -13.02 -12.21 6.40
C ALA A 25 -12.54 -11.23 7.46
N LEU A 26 -12.19 -11.71 8.65
CA LEU A 26 -11.57 -10.90 9.69
C LEU A 26 -10.27 -10.36 9.08
N MET A 27 -10.26 -9.09 8.66
CA MET A 27 -9.05 -8.40 8.22
C MET A 27 -8.00 -8.54 9.31
N THR A 28 -6.84 -9.06 8.96
CA THR A 28 -5.81 -9.41 9.92
C THR A 28 -4.63 -8.46 9.80
N ILE A 29 -4.38 -7.68 10.87
CA ILE A 29 -3.15 -6.89 10.95
C ILE A 29 -1.96 -7.85 11.02
N ARG A 30 -1.07 -7.76 10.04
CA ARG A 30 0.11 -8.61 9.91
C ARG A 30 1.36 -7.92 10.46
N PRO A 31 2.32 -8.67 11.03
CA PRO A 31 3.58 -8.09 11.49
C PRO A 31 4.38 -7.56 10.29
N ILE A 32 4.86 -6.31 10.40
CA ILE A 32 5.76 -5.72 9.40
C ILE A 32 7.19 -6.15 9.72
N LEU A 33 7.87 -6.70 8.72
CA LEU A 33 9.27 -7.09 8.81
C LEU A 33 10.17 -5.86 8.76
N THR A 34 11.19 -5.81 9.62
CA THR A 34 12.16 -4.72 9.67
C THR A 34 13.55 -5.17 9.24
N VAL A 35 14.37 -4.23 8.77
CA VAL A 35 15.77 -4.51 8.44
C VAL A 35 16.52 -5.00 9.69
N PRO A 36 17.42 -5.99 9.56
CA PRO A 36 17.95 -6.59 8.34
C PRO A 36 17.29 -7.93 7.96
N ASN A 37 15.96 -8.08 8.09
CA ASN A 37 15.30 -9.34 7.75
C ASN A 37 15.62 -9.74 6.29
N PRO A 38 16.13 -10.97 6.02
CA PRO A 38 16.55 -11.37 4.68
C PRO A 38 15.40 -11.47 3.66
N ILE A 39 14.16 -11.62 4.10
CA ILE A 39 12.99 -11.61 3.22
C ILE A 39 12.88 -10.28 2.46
N LEU A 40 13.20 -9.16 3.10
CA LEU A 40 13.18 -7.83 2.47
C LEU A 40 14.19 -7.66 1.33
N LYS A 41 15.09 -8.62 1.14
CA LYS A 41 16.09 -8.64 0.06
C LYS A 41 15.74 -9.61 -1.06
N GLN A 42 14.60 -10.28 -0.98
CA GLN A 42 14.12 -11.16 -2.04
C GLN A 42 13.44 -10.35 -3.15
N VAL A 43 13.49 -10.89 -4.36
CA VAL A 43 12.71 -10.39 -5.48
C VAL A 43 11.32 -11.02 -5.43
N SER A 44 10.29 -10.21 -5.42
CA SER A 44 8.90 -10.65 -5.43
C SER A 44 8.52 -11.29 -6.77
N LYS A 45 7.56 -12.20 -6.72
CA LYS A 45 7.05 -12.91 -7.89
C LYS A 45 5.80 -12.22 -8.44
N PRO A 46 5.58 -12.27 -9.75
CA PRO A 46 4.34 -11.77 -10.32
C PRO A 46 3.14 -12.61 -9.86
N VAL A 47 2.00 -11.95 -9.74
CA VAL A 47 0.69 -12.58 -9.53
C VAL A 47 0.15 -12.97 -10.91
N GLU A 48 -0.22 -14.24 -11.10
CA GLU A 48 -0.75 -14.71 -12.40
C GLU A 48 -2.13 -14.13 -12.70
N LYS A 49 -2.99 -14.06 -11.69
CA LYS A 49 -4.36 -13.53 -11.78
C LYS A 49 -4.79 -12.96 -10.43
N VAL A 50 -5.53 -11.85 -10.46
CA VAL A 50 -6.18 -11.31 -9.25
C VAL A 50 -7.35 -12.23 -8.88
N THR A 51 -7.20 -12.96 -7.79
CA THR A 51 -8.20 -13.87 -7.21
C THR A 51 -8.74 -13.27 -5.90
N ASP A 52 -9.69 -13.97 -5.27
CA ASP A 52 -10.20 -13.54 -3.96
C ASP A 52 -9.10 -13.59 -2.89
N GLU A 53 -8.18 -14.56 -2.93
CA GLU A 53 -7.03 -14.62 -2.03
C GLU A 53 -6.08 -13.43 -2.25
N THR A 54 -5.95 -12.94 -3.49
CA THR A 54 -5.17 -11.72 -3.77
C THR A 54 -5.86 -10.50 -3.17
N ARG A 55 -7.20 -10.43 -3.23
CA ARG A 55 -7.98 -9.35 -2.62
C ARG A 55 -7.90 -9.38 -1.10
N GLU A 56 -8.05 -10.55 -0.47
CA GLU A 56 -7.85 -10.72 0.97
C GLU A 56 -6.46 -10.26 1.42
N LEU A 57 -5.41 -10.60 0.64
CA LEU A 57 -4.07 -10.10 0.90
C LEU A 57 -3.99 -8.57 0.84
N MET A 58 -4.60 -7.96 -0.18
CA MET A 58 -4.61 -6.50 -0.34
C MET A 58 -5.37 -5.80 0.79
N ASP A 59 -6.47 -6.39 1.26
CA ASP A 59 -7.27 -5.87 2.38
C ASP A 59 -6.49 -5.98 3.70
N ASP A 60 -5.85 -7.11 3.99
CA ASP A 60 -4.96 -7.28 5.15
C ASP A 60 -3.79 -6.30 5.12
N MET A 61 -3.20 -6.07 3.93
CA MET A 61 -2.12 -5.10 3.74
C MET A 61 -2.58 -3.69 4.05
N LEU A 62 -3.76 -3.30 3.57
CA LEU A 62 -4.32 -1.97 3.79
C LEU A 62 -4.55 -1.70 5.27
N GLU A 63 -5.18 -2.63 6.00
CA GLU A 63 -5.38 -2.52 7.44
C GLU A 63 -4.05 -2.48 8.21
N THR A 64 -3.08 -3.30 7.79
CA THR A 64 -1.73 -3.30 8.36
C THR A 64 -1.03 -1.96 8.16
N MET A 65 -1.14 -1.38 6.95
CA MET A 65 -0.59 -0.08 6.61
C MET A 65 -1.19 1.03 7.49
N TYR A 66 -2.51 1.05 7.67
CA TYR A 66 -3.17 2.05 8.51
C TYR A 66 -2.83 1.89 10.00
N ALA A 67 -2.70 0.66 10.48
CA ALA A 67 -2.30 0.39 11.87
C ALA A 67 -0.87 0.85 12.18
N ALA A 68 -0.02 0.95 11.15
CA ALA A 68 1.40 1.38 11.25
C ALA A 68 1.61 2.83 10.79
N PRO A 69 0.62 3.71 10.81
CA PRO A 69 0.44 5.00 10.13
C PRO A 69 1.33 5.18 8.87
N GLY A 70 1.19 4.25 7.90
CA GLY A 70 1.88 4.30 6.62
C GLY A 70 1.00 4.87 5.50
N ILE A 71 1.63 5.27 4.39
CA ILE A 71 0.97 5.75 3.17
C ILE A 71 1.15 4.78 1.99
N GLY A 72 2.01 3.77 2.16
CA GLY A 72 2.28 2.68 1.22
C GLY A 72 2.76 1.44 1.94
N LEU A 73 2.53 0.27 1.34
CA LEU A 73 3.01 -1.01 1.85
C LEU A 73 3.12 -2.01 0.69
N ALA A 74 4.27 -2.66 0.56
CA ALA A 74 4.50 -3.76 -0.35
C ALA A 74 4.33 -5.12 0.37
N ALA A 75 3.78 -6.11 -0.32
CA ALA A 75 3.48 -7.43 0.26
C ALA A 75 4.69 -8.12 0.88
N ILE A 76 5.88 -7.91 0.33
CA ILE A 76 7.12 -8.47 0.88
C ILE A 76 7.43 -7.96 2.29
N GLN A 77 6.98 -6.76 2.67
CA GLN A 77 7.17 -6.20 4.01
C GLN A 77 6.38 -6.95 5.09
N ILE A 78 5.33 -7.67 4.69
CA ILE A 78 4.59 -8.58 5.57
C ILE A 78 4.95 -10.06 5.32
N GLY A 79 6.08 -10.32 4.66
CA GLY A 79 6.59 -11.67 4.43
C GLY A 79 6.00 -12.41 3.23
N VAL A 80 5.24 -11.74 2.38
CA VAL A 80 4.63 -12.31 1.16
C VAL A 80 5.36 -11.80 -0.09
N PRO A 81 6.26 -12.58 -0.70
CA PRO A 81 7.07 -12.12 -1.84
C PRO A 81 6.28 -12.14 -3.16
N LEU A 82 5.20 -11.37 -3.25
CA LEU A 82 4.38 -11.15 -4.42
C LEU A 82 4.43 -9.69 -4.87
N ASN A 83 4.26 -9.46 -6.17
CA ASN A 83 4.22 -8.11 -6.74
C ASN A 83 2.86 -7.45 -6.46
N VAL A 84 2.63 -7.10 -5.19
CA VAL A 84 1.42 -6.43 -4.72
C VAL A 84 1.82 -5.25 -3.83
N ILE A 85 1.18 -4.11 -4.05
CA ILE A 85 1.35 -2.87 -3.29
C ILE A 85 -0.02 -2.30 -2.96
N VAL A 86 -0.17 -1.72 -1.77
CA VAL A 86 -1.30 -0.89 -1.39
C VAL A 86 -0.81 0.52 -1.05
N MET A 87 -1.62 1.53 -1.31
CA MET A 87 -1.28 2.92 -1.07
C MET A 87 -2.52 3.75 -0.78
N ASP A 88 -2.39 4.69 0.15
CA ASP A 88 -3.36 5.76 0.36
C ASP A 88 -2.61 7.04 0.74
N LEU A 89 -2.71 8.06 -0.09
CA LEU A 89 -2.04 9.36 0.09
C LEU A 89 -2.95 10.42 0.71
N ALA A 90 -4.19 10.07 1.06
CA ALA A 90 -5.10 10.98 1.74
C ALA A 90 -4.51 11.40 3.10
N ARG A 91 -4.61 12.69 3.42
CA ARG A 91 -4.18 13.22 4.71
C ARG A 91 -5.25 12.99 5.76
N ASP A 92 -4.87 13.14 7.02
CA ASP A 92 -5.81 13.07 8.13
C ASP A 92 -7.00 14.01 7.93
N GLY A 93 -8.21 13.44 7.94
CA GLY A 93 -9.46 14.17 7.73
C GLY A 93 -9.89 14.30 6.26
N GLU A 94 -9.11 13.85 5.31
CA GLU A 94 -9.49 13.75 3.90
C GLU A 94 -10.19 12.41 3.60
N GLU A 95 -10.95 12.38 2.51
CA GLU A 95 -11.53 11.13 2.00
C GLU A 95 -10.43 10.19 1.52
N LYS A 96 -10.51 8.92 1.91
CA LYS A 96 -9.53 7.89 1.54
C LYS A 96 -9.44 7.73 0.02
N GLN A 97 -8.21 7.64 -0.48
CA GLN A 97 -7.89 7.49 -1.91
C GLN A 97 -7.06 6.22 -2.12
N VAL A 98 -7.63 5.10 -1.68
CA VAL A 98 -6.95 3.80 -1.73
C VAL A 98 -6.64 3.40 -3.16
N LYS A 99 -5.40 3.03 -3.41
CA LYS A 99 -4.92 2.44 -4.65
C LYS A 99 -4.28 1.07 -4.39
N TYR A 100 -4.56 0.14 -5.29
CA TYR A 100 -4.02 -1.21 -5.27
C TYR A 100 -3.24 -1.46 -6.56
N PHE A 101 -2.05 -2.01 -6.44
CA PHE A 101 -1.17 -2.24 -7.56
C PHE A 101 -0.72 -3.70 -7.57
N VAL A 102 -1.19 -4.46 -8.55
CA VAL A 102 -0.76 -5.82 -8.80
C VAL A 102 0.09 -5.85 -10.06
N ASN A 103 1.30 -6.39 -9.95
CA ASN A 103 2.31 -6.41 -11.02
C ASN A 103 2.60 -5.02 -11.61
N PRO A 104 2.92 -4.01 -10.79
CA PRO A 104 3.23 -2.68 -11.30
C PRO A 104 4.53 -2.69 -12.12
N GLU A 105 4.52 -1.94 -13.22
CA GLU A 105 5.66 -1.76 -14.12
C GLU A 105 5.78 -0.28 -14.52
N ILE A 106 6.99 0.28 -14.45
CA ILE A 106 7.28 1.62 -14.96
C ILE A 106 7.58 1.50 -16.45
N LEU A 107 6.78 2.17 -17.26
CA LEU A 107 6.91 2.20 -18.72
C LEU A 107 7.82 3.33 -19.19
N GLU A 108 7.72 4.50 -18.55
CA GLU A 108 8.44 5.71 -18.90
C GLU A 108 8.73 6.52 -17.62
N HIS A 109 9.77 7.32 -17.63
CA HIS A 109 10.06 8.30 -16.58
C HIS A 109 10.67 9.56 -17.19
N VAL A 110 10.51 10.67 -16.47
CA VAL A 110 11.24 11.90 -16.83
C VAL A 110 12.66 11.84 -16.27
N GLU A 111 13.61 12.53 -16.91
CA GLU A 111 15.01 12.60 -16.46
C GLU A 111 15.20 13.49 -15.23
N GLN A 112 14.27 14.41 -15.03
CA GLN A 112 14.30 15.32 -13.88
C GLN A 112 14.10 14.52 -12.59
N LEU A 113 15.04 14.68 -11.66
CA LEU A 113 14.97 14.10 -10.32
C LEU A 113 14.40 15.11 -9.33
N SER A 114 13.63 14.60 -8.38
CA SER A 114 13.11 15.35 -7.24
C SER A 114 13.61 14.71 -5.94
N PRO A 115 14.29 15.47 -5.07
CA PRO A 115 14.68 14.98 -3.75
C PRO A 115 13.46 14.96 -2.83
N TYR A 116 13.32 13.87 -2.07
CA TYR A 116 12.28 13.74 -1.06
C TYR A 116 12.83 13.05 0.19
N GLU A 117 12.40 13.51 1.38
CA GLU A 117 12.74 12.85 2.64
C GLU A 117 11.85 11.63 2.82
N GLU A 118 12.39 10.45 2.59
CA GLU A 118 11.69 9.18 2.69
C GLU A 118 11.84 8.56 4.08
N GLY A 119 10.78 7.90 4.52
CA GLY A 119 10.75 6.95 5.62
C GLY A 119 10.20 5.61 5.12
N CYS A 120 10.31 4.56 5.92
CA CYS A 120 9.83 3.22 5.56
C CYS A 120 9.35 2.47 6.80
N LEU A 121 8.20 1.80 6.72
CA LEU A 121 7.70 0.96 7.81
C LEU A 121 8.66 -0.19 8.18
N SER A 122 9.46 -0.65 7.22
CA SER A 122 10.52 -1.64 7.46
C SER A 122 11.83 -1.05 8.02
N VAL A 123 11.92 0.29 8.15
CA VAL A 123 13.07 1.01 8.73
C VAL A 123 12.56 2.09 9.70
N PRO A 124 11.88 1.70 10.79
CA PRO A 124 11.19 2.63 11.67
C PRO A 124 12.13 3.69 12.24
N ASP A 125 11.59 4.92 12.38
CA ASP A 125 12.26 6.10 12.93
C ASP A 125 13.54 6.55 12.20
N VAL A 126 13.71 6.15 10.94
CA VAL A 126 14.80 6.59 10.07
C VAL A 126 14.23 7.29 8.86
N PHE A 127 14.72 8.50 8.61
CA PHE A 127 14.37 9.31 7.45
C PHE A 127 15.65 9.81 6.81
N ASP A 128 15.71 9.87 5.49
CA ASP A 128 16.80 10.46 4.73
C ASP A 128 16.34 10.82 3.32
N THR A 129 17.07 11.73 2.68
CA THR A 129 16.72 12.20 1.34
C THR A 129 17.15 11.19 0.27
N VAL A 130 16.20 10.84 -0.60
CA VAL A 130 16.41 10.04 -1.82
C VAL A 130 15.99 10.88 -3.01
N GLU A 131 16.76 10.80 -4.09
CA GLU A 131 16.40 11.43 -5.37
C GLU A 131 15.73 10.39 -6.28
N ARG A 132 14.55 10.73 -6.80
CA ARG A 132 13.79 9.88 -7.73
C ARG A 132 13.30 10.68 -8.92
N PRO A 133 13.07 10.05 -10.09
CA PRO A 133 12.32 10.67 -11.16
C PRO A 133 11.03 11.34 -10.65
N GLU A 134 10.87 12.62 -10.98
CA GLU A 134 9.74 13.43 -10.50
C GLU A 134 8.39 12.90 -10.99
N ARG A 135 8.40 12.29 -12.20
CA ARG A 135 7.21 11.71 -12.83
C ARG A 135 7.54 10.36 -13.44
N VAL A 136 6.65 9.40 -13.25
CA VAL A 136 6.74 8.08 -13.87
C VAL A 136 5.41 7.70 -14.50
N LYS A 137 5.45 7.07 -15.65
CA LYS A 137 4.28 6.42 -16.25
C LYS A 137 4.33 4.96 -15.91
N LEU A 138 3.28 4.45 -15.29
CA LEU A 138 3.21 3.07 -14.86
C LEU A 138 1.98 2.37 -15.40
N THR A 139 2.06 1.05 -15.47
CA THR A 139 0.93 0.15 -15.71
C THR A 139 0.85 -0.89 -14.60
N TYR A 140 -0.35 -1.31 -14.25
CA TYR A 140 -0.60 -2.30 -13.20
C TYR A 140 -2.00 -2.92 -13.36
N LEU A 141 -2.32 -3.96 -12.61
CA LEU A 141 -3.69 -4.41 -12.43
C LEU A 141 -4.22 -3.85 -11.11
N ASP A 142 -5.45 -3.34 -11.13
CA ASP A 142 -6.14 -2.82 -9.95
C ASP A 142 -6.72 -3.95 -9.08
N TYR A 143 -7.51 -3.58 -8.05
CA TYR A 143 -8.20 -4.51 -7.15
C TYR A 143 -9.11 -5.50 -7.88
N ASN A 144 -9.72 -5.10 -9.00
CA ASN A 144 -10.60 -5.93 -9.81
C ASN A 144 -9.86 -6.78 -10.84
N GLY A 145 -8.55 -6.54 -11.03
CA GLY A 145 -7.72 -7.17 -12.06
C GLY A 145 -7.83 -6.45 -13.40
N GLU A 146 -8.33 -5.21 -13.42
CA GLU A 146 -8.37 -4.35 -14.61
C GLU A 146 -7.02 -3.65 -14.81
N ARG A 147 -6.57 -3.56 -16.08
CA ARG A 147 -5.29 -2.92 -16.39
C ARG A 147 -5.45 -1.41 -16.44
N ILE A 148 -4.70 -0.75 -15.59
CA ILE A 148 -4.60 0.71 -15.51
C ILE A 148 -3.25 1.13 -16.06
N THR A 149 -3.23 2.28 -16.74
CA THR A 149 -1.98 2.96 -17.16
C THR A 149 -2.15 4.44 -16.92
N GLU A 150 -1.28 5.01 -16.11
CA GLU A 150 -1.37 6.43 -15.73
C GLU A 150 0.01 7.03 -15.45
N TRP A 151 0.06 8.36 -15.35
CA TRP A 151 1.20 9.10 -14.85
C TRP A 151 1.07 9.31 -13.34
N ALA A 152 2.13 9.02 -12.59
CA ALA A 152 2.30 9.41 -11.20
C ALA A 152 3.24 10.61 -11.11
N GLU A 153 2.91 11.58 -10.26
CA GLU A 153 3.65 12.84 -10.07
C GLU A 153 3.78 13.16 -8.57
N GLY A 154 4.80 13.93 -8.20
CA GLY A 154 5.00 14.40 -6.82
C GLY A 154 5.07 13.26 -5.80
N LEU A 155 4.34 13.38 -4.69
CA LEU A 155 4.33 12.35 -3.63
C LEU A 155 3.88 10.99 -4.15
N TYR A 156 2.94 10.95 -5.08
CA TYR A 156 2.52 9.70 -5.70
C TYR A 156 3.66 9.01 -6.46
N ALA A 157 4.42 9.77 -7.26
CA ALA A 157 5.58 9.23 -7.96
C ALA A 157 6.66 8.73 -7.00
N THR A 158 6.94 9.46 -5.93
CA THR A 158 7.91 9.06 -4.90
C THR A 158 7.47 7.77 -4.21
N CYS A 159 6.24 7.72 -3.72
CA CYS A 159 5.71 6.59 -2.96
C CYS A 159 5.67 5.32 -3.82
N ILE A 160 5.11 5.38 -5.05
CA ILE A 160 5.02 4.17 -5.88
C ILE A 160 6.40 3.63 -6.25
N GLN A 161 7.38 4.48 -6.52
CA GLN A 161 8.75 4.04 -6.78
C GLN A 161 9.40 3.40 -5.55
N HIS A 162 9.14 3.95 -4.36
CA HIS A 162 9.60 3.38 -3.09
C HIS A 162 9.03 1.97 -2.88
N GLU A 163 7.72 1.79 -3.06
CA GLU A 163 7.08 0.49 -2.90
C GLU A 163 7.52 -0.52 -3.98
N MET A 164 7.73 -0.07 -5.22
CA MET A 164 8.25 -0.91 -6.29
C MET A 164 9.70 -1.36 -6.06
N ASP A 165 10.50 -0.59 -5.34
CA ASP A 165 11.83 -1.01 -4.91
C ASP A 165 11.77 -2.20 -3.96
N HIS A 166 10.82 -2.21 -3.02
CA HIS A 166 10.60 -3.36 -2.14
C HIS A 166 10.36 -4.65 -2.93
N LEU A 167 9.61 -4.59 -4.04
CA LEU A 167 9.38 -5.75 -4.91
C LEU A 167 10.66 -6.29 -5.55
N LYS A 168 11.70 -5.46 -5.65
CA LYS A 168 13.04 -5.82 -6.19
C LYS A 168 14.05 -6.16 -5.09
N GLY A 169 13.61 -6.21 -3.81
CA GLY A 169 14.50 -6.43 -2.67
C GLY A 169 15.36 -5.22 -2.29
N ILE A 170 14.96 -4.02 -2.69
CA ILE A 170 15.63 -2.76 -2.40
C ILE A 170 14.86 -2.03 -1.30
N VAL A 171 15.58 -1.46 -0.34
CA VAL A 171 15.03 -0.61 0.72
C VAL A 171 15.67 0.77 0.57
N PHE A 172 14.95 1.86 0.85
CA PHE A 172 15.43 3.23 0.59
C PHE A 172 16.83 3.52 1.16
N ILE A 173 17.22 2.89 2.28
CA ILE A 173 18.55 3.02 2.86
C ILE A 173 19.67 2.45 1.98
N ASP A 174 19.36 1.66 0.96
CA ASP A 174 20.35 1.14 0.00
C ASP A 174 20.86 2.25 -0.94
N TYR A 175 20.10 3.34 -1.12
CA TYR A 175 20.52 4.53 -1.85
C TYR A 175 21.47 5.42 -1.04
N LEU A 176 21.57 5.20 0.27
CA LEU A 176 22.40 6.00 1.15
C LEU A 176 23.86 5.54 1.16
N SER A 177 24.76 6.41 1.65
CA SER A 177 26.14 6.00 1.89
C SER A 177 26.21 4.82 2.87
N ARG A 178 27.22 3.97 2.72
CA ARG A 178 27.42 2.80 3.58
C ARG A 178 27.34 3.16 5.08
N LEU A 179 27.94 4.28 5.48
CA LEU A 179 27.92 4.73 6.88
C LEU A 179 26.49 5.03 7.37
N LYS A 180 25.68 5.74 6.57
CA LYS A 180 24.30 6.05 6.90
C LYS A 180 23.45 4.77 6.98
N ARG A 181 23.57 3.89 5.99
CA ARG A 181 22.87 2.60 5.96
C ARG A 181 23.20 1.74 7.20
N ASP A 182 24.49 1.58 7.52
CA ASP A 182 24.92 0.78 8.68
C ASP A 182 24.40 1.35 10.00
N ARG A 183 24.32 2.69 10.12
CA ARG A 183 23.72 3.37 11.29
C ARG A 183 22.22 3.11 11.38
N ALA A 184 21.49 3.18 10.25
CA ALA A 184 20.07 2.91 10.18
C ALA A 184 19.76 1.49 10.66
N VAL A 185 20.44 0.49 10.09
CA VAL A 185 20.27 -0.91 10.48
C VAL A 185 20.54 -1.13 11.97
N LYS A 186 21.63 -0.57 12.51
CA LYS A 186 21.94 -0.68 13.96
C LYS A 186 20.88 -0.03 14.83
N LYS A 187 20.30 1.11 14.40
CA LYS A 187 19.22 1.80 15.13
C LYS A 187 17.99 0.92 15.23
N VAL A 188 17.55 0.34 14.10
CA VAL A 188 16.40 -0.57 14.05
C VAL A 188 16.64 -1.80 14.91
N GLN A 189 17.77 -2.48 14.75
CA GLN A 189 18.12 -3.65 15.56
C GLN A 189 18.14 -3.36 17.07
N LYS A 190 18.59 -2.18 17.49
CA LYS A 190 18.55 -1.78 18.89
C LYS A 190 17.12 -1.60 19.39
N ALA A 191 16.27 -0.95 18.59
CA ALA A 191 14.86 -0.75 18.95
C ALA A 191 14.11 -2.08 19.07
N GLU A 192 14.31 -3.02 18.14
CA GLU A 192 13.69 -4.35 18.19
C GLU A 192 14.12 -5.16 19.42
N LYS A 193 15.42 -5.09 19.81
CA LYS A 193 15.89 -5.75 21.03
C LYS A 193 15.26 -5.17 22.29
N LEU A 194 15.01 -3.88 22.34
CA LEU A 194 14.36 -3.23 23.48
C LEU A 194 12.88 -3.64 23.57
N LYS A 195 12.16 -3.69 22.45
CA LYS A 195 10.77 -4.16 22.39
C LYS A 195 10.64 -5.63 22.85
N ALA A 196 11.57 -6.49 22.46
CA ALA A 196 11.56 -7.90 22.84
C ALA A 196 11.92 -8.16 24.32
N ALA A 197 12.46 -7.16 25.01
CA ALA A 197 12.85 -7.25 26.43
C ALA A 197 11.81 -6.62 27.39
N SER A 198 10.74 -6.01 26.84
CA SER A 198 9.63 -5.39 27.58
C SER A 198 8.46 -6.34 27.70
#